data_e3173cb09c8506be6c3eec3ad0b83c65
#
_entry.id   e3173cb09c8506be6c3eec3ad0b83c65
#
_cell.length_a   1.000
_cell.length_b   1.000
_cell.length_c   1.000
_cell.angle_alpha   90.00
_cell.angle_beta   90.00
_cell.angle_gamma   90.00
#
_symmetry.space_group_name_H-M   'P 1'
#
loop_
_entity.id
_entity.type
_entity.pdbx_description
1 polymer ?
#
loop_
_entity_poly.entity_id
_entity_poly.type
_entity_poly.pdbx_seq_one_letter_code
_entity_poly.pdbx_strand_id
1 'polypeptide(L)'
;MRVFETSVQELKHEVLRSVARLAWNDDLQTGILDIPEEIIPGPEAKMRCCIYKERAIISQRVKVAMGGDKTNPNLVEVLDIACDECPVTEITVGPSCRGCIATRCIHTCPKDAITIVDHKAQIDHKKCITCGKCINACPYGAIEKKTRPCERGCKAGAISMGEDKKAFIDPAKCTSCGACIYQCPFGAIMDKSFIVDAIQTLQGAEKWGFHVYAAVAPSIAGQFAPADLGQVVTGLKMLGFHDVVEVALGADMTAKTEAGELEEKGMLASSCCPAFVDYVEKNFPDQAHLISETPSPMIMAARYIKRKDPSSKVIFIGPCVAKKMEIKLGKTMGAVDIALTFEELYAMFESQNIDVSKLEYTELDQASGFGRSFAHSGGVSAAVAQALKERNSSFQAKPLPCSGFEACRLAFLKAAKGIGDFNFIEGMACEGGCVQGPAQLIRSPKNQGDVDRHAKQAEGRTIEGAVAEAEKQPESQD
;
A
#
# COMPACT_ATOMS: atom_id res chain seq x y z
N MET A 1 1.87 -18.10 -17.02
CA MET A 1 1.30 -16.74 -16.85
C MET A 1 2.36 -15.88 -16.20
N ARG A 2 2.55 -14.60 -16.57
CA ARG A 2 3.48 -13.74 -15.82
C ARG A 2 2.83 -13.39 -14.48
N VAL A 3 3.43 -13.80 -13.39
CA VAL A 3 2.99 -13.47 -12.02
C VAL A 3 3.40 -12.05 -11.65
N PHE A 4 4.51 -11.55 -12.22
CA PHE A 4 5.06 -10.23 -11.94
C PHE A 4 4.87 -9.26 -13.11
N GLU A 5 4.52 -8.02 -12.81
CA GLU A 5 4.38 -6.96 -13.83
C GLU A 5 5.75 -6.44 -14.31
N THR A 6 6.74 -6.42 -13.43
CA THR A 6 8.06 -5.85 -13.69
C THR A 6 9.19 -6.74 -13.19
N SER A 7 10.35 -6.65 -13.84
CA SER A 7 11.56 -7.33 -13.35
C SER A 7 12.03 -6.84 -11.98
N VAL A 8 11.64 -5.62 -11.57
CA VAL A 8 11.91 -5.11 -10.22
C VAL A 8 11.11 -5.90 -9.18
N GLN A 9 9.84 -6.19 -9.47
CA GLN A 9 8.98 -6.97 -8.59
C GLN A 9 9.47 -8.44 -8.52
N GLU A 10 9.82 -9.02 -9.66
CA GLU A 10 10.42 -10.36 -9.74
C GLU A 10 11.69 -10.47 -8.88
N LEU A 11 12.61 -9.51 -9.02
CA LEU A 11 13.83 -9.45 -8.22
C LEU A 11 13.57 -9.28 -6.72
N LYS A 12 12.59 -8.45 -6.35
CA LYS A 12 12.16 -8.32 -4.95
C LYS A 12 11.63 -9.65 -4.42
N HIS A 13 10.86 -10.35 -5.22
CA HIS A 13 10.31 -11.65 -4.88
C HIS A 13 11.41 -12.71 -4.68
N GLU A 14 12.41 -12.80 -5.60
CA GLU A 14 13.54 -13.72 -5.45
C GLU A 14 14.27 -13.53 -4.12
N VAL A 15 14.50 -12.26 -3.73
CA VAL A 15 15.12 -11.92 -2.44
C VAL A 15 14.24 -12.37 -1.27
N LEU A 16 12.93 -12.02 -1.29
CA LEU A 16 12.00 -12.41 -0.23
C LEU A 16 11.89 -13.93 -0.09
N ARG A 17 11.84 -14.66 -1.21
CA ARG A 17 11.78 -16.13 -1.24
C ARG A 17 13.04 -16.75 -0.63
N SER A 18 14.24 -16.27 -1.01
CA SER A 18 15.50 -16.76 -0.45
C SER A 18 15.61 -16.50 1.05
N VAL A 19 15.23 -15.29 1.51
CA VAL A 19 15.18 -14.96 2.95
C VAL A 19 14.16 -15.83 3.68
N ALA A 20 12.96 -16.03 3.12
CA ALA A 20 11.93 -16.88 3.72
C ALA A 20 12.40 -18.33 3.83
N ARG A 21 13.04 -18.90 2.80
CA ARG A 21 13.58 -20.25 2.82
C ARG A 21 14.59 -20.43 3.95
N LEU A 22 15.52 -19.47 4.11
CA LEU A 22 16.49 -19.51 5.20
C LEU A 22 15.83 -19.36 6.58
N ALA A 23 14.78 -18.52 6.67
CA ALA A 23 14.04 -18.36 7.93
C ALA A 23 13.33 -19.65 8.34
N TRP A 24 12.66 -20.34 7.40
CA TRP A 24 12.01 -21.63 7.66
C TRP A 24 12.98 -22.72 8.11
N ASN A 25 14.22 -22.70 7.62
CA ASN A 25 15.26 -23.69 7.94
C ASN A 25 16.11 -23.31 9.16
N ASP A 26 15.87 -22.16 9.79
CA ASP A 26 16.70 -21.58 10.86
C ASP A 26 18.16 -21.29 10.44
N ASP A 27 18.39 -21.10 9.13
CA ASP A 27 19.71 -20.91 8.49
C ASP A 27 20.04 -19.44 8.19
N LEU A 28 19.28 -18.47 8.71
CA LEU A 28 19.47 -17.05 8.40
C LEU A 28 20.89 -16.56 8.68
N GLN A 29 21.49 -17.00 9.82
CA GLN A 29 22.81 -16.51 10.21
C GLN A 29 23.93 -17.02 9.30
N THR A 30 23.78 -18.17 8.72
CA THR A 30 24.79 -18.85 7.89
C THR A 30 24.64 -18.55 6.40
N GLY A 31 23.41 -18.54 5.90
CA GLY A 31 23.13 -18.48 4.45
C GLY A 31 22.86 -17.09 3.87
N ILE A 32 22.64 -16.07 4.72
CA ILE A 32 22.21 -14.76 4.25
C ILE A 32 23.21 -14.05 3.33
N LEU A 33 24.51 -14.29 3.53
CA LEU A 33 25.58 -13.69 2.74
C LEU A 33 25.71 -14.31 1.35
N ASP A 34 25.18 -15.51 1.15
CA ASP A 34 25.24 -16.24 -0.12
C ASP A 34 24.11 -15.85 -1.09
N ILE A 35 23.01 -15.27 -0.58
CA ILE A 35 21.84 -14.85 -1.39
C ILE A 35 22.23 -13.98 -2.61
N PRO A 36 23.12 -12.97 -2.49
CA PRO A 36 23.52 -12.15 -3.63
C PRO A 36 24.19 -12.95 -4.75
N GLU A 37 24.96 -13.95 -4.41
CA GLU A 37 25.63 -14.82 -5.36
C GLU A 37 24.66 -15.85 -5.96
N GLU A 38 23.74 -16.36 -5.18
CA GLU A 38 22.68 -17.27 -5.61
C GLU A 38 21.76 -16.62 -6.66
N ILE A 39 21.34 -15.36 -6.44
CA ILE A 39 20.48 -14.61 -7.36
C ILE A 39 21.26 -14.11 -8.59
N ILE A 40 22.51 -13.66 -8.40
CA ILE A 40 23.40 -13.17 -9.46
C ILE A 40 24.68 -14.02 -9.50
N PRO A 41 24.64 -15.22 -10.09
CA PRO A 41 25.78 -16.12 -10.11
C PRO A 41 26.95 -15.62 -10.98
N GLY A 42 26.68 -14.80 -12.00
CA GLY A 42 27.69 -14.30 -12.92
C GLY A 42 27.96 -15.27 -14.08
N PRO A 43 29.04 -15.03 -14.86
CA PRO A 43 30.01 -13.93 -14.75
C PRO A 43 29.51 -12.57 -15.27
N GLU A 44 28.38 -12.55 -16.00
CA GLU A 44 27.83 -11.36 -16.62
C GLU A 44 26.79 -10.67 -15.73
N ALA A 45 26.79 -9.33 -15.76
CA ALA A 45 25.76 -8.52 -15.12
C ALA A 45 24.44 -8.62 -15.89
N LYS A 46 23.30 -8.69 -15.19
CA LYS A 46 21.97 -8.79 -15.80
C LYS A 46 21.29 -7.43 -16.03
N MET A 47 21.49 -6.47 -15.13
CA MET A 47 20.70 -5.22 -15.07
C MET A 47 21.52 -3.96 -14.83
N ARG A 48 22.75 -4.06 -14.34
CA ARG A 48 23.61 -2.92 -13.98
C ARG A 48 24.96 -3.00 -14.67
N CYS A 49 25.82 -2.03 -14.39
CA CYS A 49 27.13 -1.90 -15.02
C CYS A 49 28.08 -3.09 -14.75
N CYS A 50 27.91 -3.78 -13.63
CA CYS A 50 28.75 -4.92 -13.28
C CYS A 50 28.09 -5.79 -12.20
N ILE A 51 28.51 -7.05 -12.16
CA ILE A 51 28.07 -8.07 -11.21
C ILE A 51 28.27 -7.65 -9.74
N TYR A 52 29.36 -6.97 -9.43
CA TYR A 52 29.65 -6.53 -8.05
C TYR A 52 28.62 -5.51 -7.55
N LYS A 53 28.24 -4.58 -8.41
CA LYS A 53 27.19 -3.61 -8.08
C LYS A 53 25.83 -4.28 -7.91
N GLU A 54 25.50 -5.23 -8.77
CA GLU A 54 24.25 -6.00 -8.66
C GLU A 54 24.18 -6.77 -7.36
N ARG A 55 25.22 -7.52 -7.01
CA ARG A 55 25.29 -8.27 -5.75
C ARG A 55 25.23 -7.33 -4.53
N ALA A 56 25.88 -6.17 -4.58
CA ALA A 56 25.79 -5.18 -3.51
C ALA A 56 24.37 -4.62 -3.36
N ILE A 57 23.64 -4.39 -4.46
CA ILE A 57 22.23 -3.99 -4.43
C ILE A 57 21.37 -5.12 -3.82
N ILE A 58 21.59 -6.37 -4.20
CA ILE A 58 20.88 -7.52 -3.61
C ILE A 58 21.16 -7.60 -2.11
N SER A 59 22.38 -7.42 -1.66
CA SER A 59 22.71 -7.39 -0.22
C SER A 59 21.91 -6.32 0.54
N GLN A 60 21.74 -5.13 -0.04
CA GLN A 60 20.88 -4.10 0.57
C GLN A 60 19.39 -4.49 0.58
N ARG A 61 18.89 -5.16 -0.49
CA ARG A 61 17.53 -5.67 -0.53
C ARG A 61 17.30 -6.75 0.52
N VAL A 62 18.25 -7.65 0.72
CA VAL A 62 18.23 -8.68 1.76
C VAL A 62 18.11 -8.02 3.14
N LYS A 63 18.89 -6.96 3.41
CA LYS A 63 18.78 -6.20 4.67
C LYS A 63 17.35 -5.66 4.89
N VAL A 64 16.72 -5.10 3.85
CA VAL A 64 15.34 -4.58 3.95
C VAL A 64 14.33 -5.73 4.08
N ALA A 65 14.55 -6.86 3.42
CA ALA A 65 13.76 -8.08 3.56
C ALA A 65 13.82 -8.68 4.97
N MET A 66 14.88 -8.40 5.73
CA MET A 66 15.03 -8.78 7.13
C MET A 66 14.52 -7.73 8.14
N GLY A 67 13.74 -6.76 7.72
CA GLY A 67 13.17 -5.72 8.58
C GLY A 67 13.82 -4.35 8.46
N GLY A 68 14.86 -4.20 7.60
CA GLY A 68 15.48 -2.93 7.28
C GLY A 68 16.29 -2.29 8.42
N ASP A 69 16.51 -0.99 8.30
CA ASP A 69 17.22 -0.23 9.33
C ASP A 69 16.27 0.17 10.46
N LYS A 70 16.53 -0.35 11.66
CA LYS A 70 15.72 -0.06 12.86
C LYS A 70 15.82 1.39 13.32
N THR A 71 16.88 2.12 12.94
CA THR A 71 17.06 3.54 13.27
C THR A 71 16.30 4.47 12.34
N ASN A 72 15.94 4.01 11.15
CA ASN A 72 15.14 4.76 10.20
C ASN A 72 13.66 4.69 10.57
N PRO A 73 12.99 5.81 10.91
CA PRO A 73 11.58 5.83 11.29
C PRO A 73 10.64 5.49 10.14
N ASN A 74 11.08 5.65 8.88
CA ASN A 74 10.26 5.34 7.73
C ASN A 74 10.10 3.82 7.55
N LEU A 75 8.91 3.38 7.18
CA LEU A 75 8.67 2.00 6.72
C LEU A 75 9.18 1.76 5.31
N VAL A 76 9.32 2.82 4.54
CA VAL A 76 9.83 2.78 3.17
C VAL A 76 11.27 3.31 3.19
N GLU A 77 12.18 2.50 2.69
CA GLU A 77 13.60 2.81 2.64
C GLU A 77 14.10 3.03 1.21
N VAL A 78 15.10 3.89 1.08
CA VAL A 78 15.85 4.11 -0.16
C VAL A 78 17.13 3.30 -0.11
N LEU A 79 17.36 2.49 -1.11
CA LEU A 79 18.62 1.78 -1.33
C LEU A 79 19.59 2.71 -2.06
N ASP A 80 20.47 3.33 -1.34
CA ASP A 80 21.38 4.36 -1.85
C ASP A 80 22.21 3.92 -3.04
N ILE A 81 22.70 2.69 -3.01
CA ILE A 81 23.51 2.11 -4.09
C ILE A 81 22.70 1.88 -5.37
N ALA A 82 21.37 1.75 -5.26
CA ALA A 82 20.47 1.57 -6.40
C ALA A 82 19.83 2.89 -6.88
N CYS A 83 19.92 3.96 -6.10
CA CYS A 83 19.31 5.28 -6.39
C CYS A 83 20.29 6.24 -7.09
N ASP A 84 20.88 5.83 -8.19
CA ASP A 84 21.96 6.54 -8.87
C ASP A 84 21.74 6.83 -10.36
N GLU A 85 20.74 6.20 -10.98
CA GLU A 85 20.50 6.32 -12.43
C GLU A 85 19.49 7.42 -12.81
N CYS A 86 18.76 7.95 -11.83
CA CYS A 86 17.76 8.97 -12.11
C CYS A 86 18.39 10.34 -12.36
N PRO A 87 17.85 11.10 -13.36
CA PRO A 87 18.29 12.48 -13.57
C PRO A 87 17.97 13.36 -12.35
N VAL A 88 18.71 14.44 -12.24
CA VAL A 88 18.40 15.52 -11.31
C VAL A 88 17.06 16.17 -11.73
N THR A 89 16.24 16.54 -10.76
CA THR A 89 14.99 17.28 -11.04
C THR A 89 15.36 18.69 -11.53
N GLU A 90 15.11 18.94 -12.81
CA GLU A 90 15.47 20.20 -13.47
C GLU A 90 14.49 20.53 -14.61
N ILE A 91 14.54 21.79 -15.06
CA ILE A 91 13.85 22.21 -16.27
C ILE A 91 14.84 22.14 -17.44
N THR A 92 14.47 21.41 -18.48
CA THR A 92 15.31 21.22 -19.67
C THR A 92 14.63 21.71 -20.94
N VAL A 93 15.44 22.04 -21.95
CA VAL A 93 14.96 22.42 -23.27
C VAL A 93 15.19 21.26 -24.22
N GLY A 94 14.13 20.75 -24.78
CA GLY A 94 14.14 19.64 -25.74
C GLY A 94 14.48 20.06 -27.17
N PRO A 95 14.67 19.09 -28.08
CA PRO A 95 15.06 19.33 -29.47
C PRO A 95 14.00 20.08 -30.28
N SER A 96 12.74 20.14 -29.84
CA SER A 96 11.66 20.88 -30.48
C SER A 96 11.77 22.41 -30.34
N CYS A 97 12.75 22.92 -29.58
CA CYS A 97 13.01 24.36 -29.48
C CYS A 97 13.43 24.92 -30.83
N ARG A 98 12.77 26.01 -31.25
CA ARG A 98 13.00 26.68 -32.53
C ARG A 98 13.75 28.00 -32.41
N GLY A 99 14.17 28.42 -31.20
CA GLY A 99 14.79 29.73 -31.02
C GLY A 99 13.91 30.90 -31.50
N CYS A 100 12.61 30.81 -31.17
CA CYS A 100 11.60 31.73 -31.74
C CYS A 100 11.86 33.19 -31.34
N ILE A 101 11.54 34.13 -32.24
CA ILE A 101 11.74 35.59 -32.02
C ILE A 101 10.94 36.11 -30.84
N ALA A 102 9.77 35.47 -30.52
CA ALA A 102 8.93 35.91 -29.42
C ALA A 102 9.56 35.71 -28.04
N THR A 103 10.53 34.83 -27.89
CA THR A 103 11.32 34.56 -26.66
C THR A 103 10.52 34.59 -25.35
N ARG A 104 9.26 34.16 -25.39
CA ARG A 104 8.35 34.20 -24.23
C ARG A 104 8.92 33.53 -22.98
N CYS A 105 9.68 32.44 -23.17
CA CYS A 105 10.34 31.73 -22.07
C CYS A 105 11.36 32.60 -21.32
N ILE A 106 12.06 33.50 -22.03
CA ILE A 106 13.03 34.47 -21.43
C ILE A 106 12.24 35.50 -20.62
N HIS A 107 11.27 36.17 -21.25
CA HIS A 107 10.51 37.25 -20.60
C HIS A 107 9.66 36.76 -19.41
N THR A 108 9.28 35.49 -19.35
CA THR A 108 8.52 34.93 -18.23
C THR A 108 9.39 34.45 -17.08
N CYS A 109 10.74 34.42 -17.27
CA CYS A 109 11.66 33.90 -16.26
C CYS A 109 11.94 34.92 -15.18
N PRO A 110 11.53 34.71 -13.90
CA PRO A 110 11.75 35.71 -12.84
C PRO A 110 13.20 35.79 -12.33
N LYS A 111 14.07 34.92 -12.86
CA LYS A 111 15.51 34.83 -12.47
C LYS A 111 16.46 35.04 -13.65
N ASP A 112 15.95 35.44 -14.80
CA ASP A 112 16.73 35.64 -16.04
C ASP A 112 17.67 34.46 -16.32
N ALA A 113 17.17 33.24 -16.06
CA ALA A 113 17.96 32.01 -16.17
C ALA A 113 17.95 31.43 -17.60
N ILE A 114 17.32 32.09 -18.59
CA ILE A 114 17.17 31.55 -19.95
C ILE A 114 17.80 32.49 -20.94
N THR A 115 18.66 31.97 -21.81
CA THR A 115 19.30 32.68 -22.91
C THR A 115 19.11 31.91 -24.21
N ILE A 116 19.25 32.58 -25.37
CA ILE A 116 19.30 31.93 -26.68
C ILE A 116 20.76 31.80 -27.11
N VAL A 117 21.18 30.56 -27.35
CA VAL A 117 22.50 30.21 -27.88
C VAL A 117 22.29 29.29 -29.04
N ASP A 118 22.91 29.53 -30.19
CA ASP A 118 22.81 28.72 -31.41
C ASP A 118 21.36 28.43 -31.81
N HIS A 119 20.50 29.42 -31.83
CA HIS A 119 19.07 29.33 -32.14
C HIS A 119 18.28 28.41 -31.24
N LYS A 120 18.73 28.12 -30.00
CA LYS A 120 18.02 27.34 -29.00
C LYS A 120 18.04 28.01 -27.63
N ALA A 121 16.97 27.87 -26.88
CA ALA A 121 16.98 28.30 -25.49
C ALA A 121 17.89 27.38 -24.66
N GLN A 122 18.70 28.00 -23.81
CA GLN A 122 19.52 27.31 -22.81
C GLN A 122 19.16 27.84 -21.43
N ILE A 123 19.14 26.94 -20.45
CA ILE A 123 18.77 27.27 -19.08
C ILE A 123 20.03 27.20 -18.19
N ASP A 124 20.33 28.29 -17.52
CA ASP A 124 21.35 28.34 -16.47
C ASP A 124 20.75 27.73 -15.19
N HIS A 125 21.11 26.46 -14.92
CA HIS A 125 20.60 25.70 -13.75
C HIS A 125 21.07 26.30 -12.41
N LYS A 126 22.12 27.14 -12.38
CA LYS A 126 22.53 27.83 -11.15
C LYS A 126 21.56 28.96 -10.78
N LYS A 127 20.93 29.58 -11.77
CA LYS A 127 19.93 30.64 -11.58
C LYS A 127 18.51 30.13 -11.54
N CYS A 128 18.25 28.97 -12.15
CA CYS A 128 16.92 28.40 -12.29
C CYS A 128 16.36 27.88 -10.95
N ILE A 129 15.21 28.43 -10.54
CA ILE A 129 14.48 28.01 -9.33
C ILE A 129 13.39 26.96 -9.62
N THR A 130 13.42 26.33 -10.76
CA THR A 130 12.48 25.28 -11.19
C THR A 130 10.98 25.63 -11.08
N CYS A 131 10.61 26.92 -11.16
CA CYS A 131 9.23 27.39 -10.99
C CYS A 131 8.26 26.99 -12.12
N GLY A 132 8.75 26.52 -13.27
CA GLY A 132 7.93 26.02 -14.38
C GLY A 132 7.23 27.06 -15.25
N LYS A 133 7.33 28.35 -15.01
CA LYS A 133 6.65 29.39 -15.79
C LYS A 133 6.99 29.34 -17.28
N CYS A 134 8.26 29.04 -17.61
CA CYS A 134 8.73 28.92 -18.99
C CYS A 134 8.12 27.74 -19.75
N ILE A 135 7.69 26.68 -19.05
CA ILE A 135 7.01 25.52 -19.65
C ILE A 135 5.70 25.96 -20.30
N ASN A 136 4.86 26.64 -19.52
CA ASN A 136 3.56 27.12 -19.98
C ASN A 136 3.67 28.24 -21.02
N ALA A 137 4.77 28.99 -21.02
CA ALA A 137 5.02 30.08 -21.95
C ALA A 137 5.53 29.60 -23.32
N CYS A 138 6.03 28.37 -23.43
CA CYS A 138 6.58 27.83 -24.68
C CYS A 138 5.47 27.32 -25.61
N PRO A 139 5.25 27.96 -26.78
CA PRO A 139 4.19 27.53 -27.71
C PRO A 139 4.48 26.20 -28.39
N TYR A 140 5.74 25.75 -28.37
CA TYR A 140 6.17 24.48 -28.97
C TYR A 140 6.22 23.32 -27.98
N GLY A 141 5.92 23.54 -26.69
CA GLY A 141 6.08 22.53 -25.66
C GLY A 141 7.52 22.01 -25.54
N ALA A 142 8.51 22.84 -25.94
CA ALA A 142 9.91 22.44 -25.99
C ALA A 142 10.62 22.48 -24.64
N ILE A 143 9.96 23.01 -23.61
CA ILE A 143 10.53 23.12 -22.25
C ILE A 143 9.74 22.18 -21.36
N GLU A 144 10.45 21.31 -20.66
CA GLU A 144 9.85 20.30 -19.80
C GLU A 144 10.54 20.26 -18.44
N LYS A 145 9.81 19.87 -17.40
CA LYS A 145 10.36 19.59 -16.09
C LYS A 145 10.64 18.09 -15.98
N LYS A 146 11.90 17.71 -15.95
CA LYS A 146 12.32 16.35 -15.59
C LYS A 146 12.18 16.18 -14.10
N THR A 147 11.36 15.26 -13.67
CA THR A 147 11.19 14.90 -12.25
C THR A 147 11.38 13.40 -12.11
N ARG A 148 11.94 13.01 -10.96
CA ARG A 148 12.05 11.58 -10.64
C ARG A 148 10.67 10.95 -10.52
N PRO A 149 10.47 9.71 -10.99
CA PRO A 149 9.19 9.03 -10.86
C PRO A 149 8.68 8.95 -9.41
N CYS A 150 9.58 8.72 -8.45
CA CYS A 150 9.24 8.67 -7.02
C CYS A 150 8.77 10.03 -6.46
N GLU A 151 9.40 11.15 -6.86
CA GLU A 151 8.96 12.51 -6.47
C GLU A 151 7.59 12.83 -7.08
N ARG A 152 7.40 12.53 -8.36
CA ARG A 152 6.12 12.73 -9.07
C ARG A 152 5.00 11.88 -8.49
N GLY A 153 5.32 10.64 -8.09
CA GLY A 153 4.37 9.71 -7.49
C GLY A 153 4.01 10.03 -6.04
N CYS A 154 4.84 10.82 -5.35
CA CYS A 154 4.60 11.18 -3.95
C CYS A 154 3.62 12.34 -3.83
N LYS A 155 2.34 12.05 -3.73
CA LYS A 155 1.28 13.08 -3.58
C LYS A 155 1.28 13.75 -2.20
N ALA A 156 1.89 13.12 -1.20
CA ALA A 156 2.13 13.75 0.11
C ALA A 156 3.31 14.74 0.11
N GLY A 157 4.08 14.82 -1.00
CA GLY A 157 5.22 15.72 -1.09
C GLY A 157 6.38 15.37 -0.14
N ALA A 158 6.46 14.10 0.27
CA ALA A 158 7.45 13.63 1.23
C ALA A 158 8.81 13.26 0.60
N ILE A 159 8.91 13.22 -0.73
CA ILE A 159 10.15 12.83 -1.42
C ILE A 159 10.78 14.04 -2.11
N SER A 160 12.04 14.22 -1.82
CA SER A 160 12.90 15.21 -2.46
C SER A 160 14.26 14.60 -2.80
N MET A 161 15.08 15.34 -3.52
CA MET A 161 16.47 14.97 -3.77
C MET A 161 17.35 15.48 -2.63
N GLY A 162 18.15 14.59 -2.04
CA GLY A 162 19.18 14.93 -1.07
C GLY A 162 20.41 15.61 -1.71
N GLU A 163 21.33 16.07 -0.88
CA GLU A 163 22.60 16.69 -1.33
C GLU A 163 23.48 15.70 -2.10
N ASP A 164 23.40 14.43 -1.76
CA ASP A 164 24.06 13.31 -2.44
C ASP A 164 23.41 12.90 -3.77
N LYS A 165 22.41 13.66 -4.22
CA LYS A 165 21.60 13.41 -5.41
C LYS A 165 20.78 12.13 -5.37
N LYS A 166 20.53 11.58 -4.18
CA LYS A 166 19.65 10.43 -3.97
C LYS A 166 18.27 10.88 -3.50
N ALA A 167 17.31 9.97 -3.53
CA ALA A 167 16.00 10.27 -2.99
C ALA A 167 16.06 10.30 -1.45
N PHE A 168 15.51 11.36 -0.87
CA PHE A 168 15.31 11.50 0.57
C PHE A 168 13.82 11.46 0.87
N ILE A 169 13.41 10.68 1.88
CA ILE A 169 12.03 10.58 2.35
C ILE A 169 11.91 11.29 3.69
N ASP A 170 11.20 12.40 3.70
CA ASP A 170 10.90 13.17 4.91
C ASP A 170 9.89 12.43 5.78
N PRO A 171 10.26 11.91 6.96
CA PRO A 171 9.35 11.16 7.83
C PRO A 171 8.18 12.00 8.36
N ALA A 172 8.37 13.31 8.49
CA ALA A 172 7.30 14.21 8.95
C ALA A 172 6.15 14.32 7.94
N LYS A 173 6.42 14.09 6.65
CA LYS A 173 5.42 14.16 5.58
C LYS A 173 5.01 12.80 5.04
N CYS A 174 5.86 11.78 5.20
CA CYS A 174 5.60 10.45 4.66
C CYS A 174 4.41 9.80 5.37
N THR A 175 3.44 9.32 4.58
CA THR A 175 2.25 8.59 5.04
C THR A 175 2.37 7.08 4.87
N SER A 176 3.55 6.58 4.54
CA SER A 176 3.82 5.16 4.28
C SER A 176 2.90 4.52 3.22
N CYS A 177 2.30 5.31 2.32
CA CYS A 177 1.35 4.81 1.32
C CYS A 177 1.95 3.85 0.29
N GLY A 178 3.29 3.80 0.13
CA GLY A 178 4.00 2.88 -0.77
C GLY A 178 3.99 3.25 -2.26
N ALA A 179 3.35 4.34 -2.68
CA ALA A 179 3.28 4.73 -4.10
C ALA A 179 4.66 4.88 -4.76
N CYS A 180 5.66 5.36 -4.01
CA CYS A 180 7.03 5.53 -4.48
C CYS A 180 7.75 4.20 -4.78
N ILE A 181 7.37 3.11 -4.12
CA ILE A 181 7.93 1.77 -4.36
C ILE A 181 7.59 1.33 -5.78
N TYR A 182 6.31 1.38 -6.11
CA TYR A 182 5.82 1.00 -7.43
C TYR A 182 6.34 1.92 -8.54
N GLN A 183 6.51 3.22 -8.26
CA GLN A 183 6.97 4.20 -9.24
C GLN A 183 8.48 4.14 -9.53
N CYS A 184 9.27 3.48 -8.71
CA CYS A 184 10.73 3.43 -8.89
C CYS A 184 11.13 2.41 -9.96
N PRO A 185 11.60 2.83 -11.16
CA PRO A 185 11.93 1.91 -12.24
C PRO A 185 13.20 1.09 -11.96
N PHE A 186 13.99 1.51 -10.97
CA PHE A 186 15.23 0.83 -10.57
C PHE A 186 15.04 -0.03 -9.30
N GLY A 187 13.83 -0.02 -8.72
CA GLY A 187 13.57 -0.71 -7.47
C GLY A 187 14.46 -0.26 -6.32
N ALA A 188 14.89 1.01 -6.35
CA ALA A 188 15.71 1.58 -5.29
C ALA A 188 14.91 1.94 -4.03
N ILE A 189 13.60 1.80 -4.06
CA ILE A 189 12.72 2.09 -2.92
C ILE A 189 11.97 0.80 -2.56
N MET A 190 12.06 0.40 -1.31
CA MET A 190 11.42 -0.81 -0.78
C MET A 190 10.75 -0.54 0.57
N ASP A 191 9.73 -1.32 0.89
CA ASP A 191 9.16 -1.39 2.23
C ASP A 191 9.91 -2.41 3.10
N LYS A 192 10.03 -2.11 4.38
CA LYS A 192 10.55 -3.06 5.37
C LYS A 192 9.66 -4.30 5.39
N SER A 193 10.27 -5.46 5.23
CA SER A 193 9.54 -6.72 5.31
C SER A 193 9.42 -7.21 6.74
N PHE A 194 8.30 -7.85 7.03
CA PHE A 194 8.06 -8.56 8.29
C PHE A 194 7.94 -10.07 8.08
N ILE A 195 8.44 -10.56 6.94
CA ILE A 195 8.35 -11.98 6.56
C ILE A 195 9.07 -12.90 7.55
N VAL A 196 10.24 -12.46 8.06
CA VAL A 196 11.01 -13.24 9.04
C VAL A 196 10.26 -13.34 10.36
N ASP A 197 9.73 -12.21 10.85
CA ASP A 197 8.94 -12.17 12.09
C ASP A 197 7.68 -13.06 11.99
N ALA A 198 7.04 -13.09 10.82
CA ALA A 198 5.87 -13.92 10.56
C ALA A 198 6.23 -15.42 10.57
N ILE A 199 7.30 -15.81 9.89
CA ILE A 199 7.77 -17.20 9.87
C ILE A 199 8.15 -17.67 11.27
N GLN A 200 8.90 -16.86 12.02
CA GLN A 200 9.28 -17.19 13.40
C GLN A 200 8.07 -17.29 14.32
N THR A 201 7.05 -16.46 14.10
CA THR A 201 5.79 -16.54 14.86
C THR A 201 5.04 -17.84 14.54
N LEU A 202 4.95 -18.24 13.28
CA LEU A 202 4.31 -19.50 12.88
C LEU A 202 5.06 -20.72 13.46
N GLN A 203 6.38 -20.75 13.34
CA GLN A 203 7.22 -21.83 13.92
C GLN A 203 7.14 -21.87 15.45
N GLY A 204 6.97 -20.72 16.08
CA GLY A 204 6.84 -20.60 17.54
C GLY A 204 5.48 -21.03 18.08
N ALA A 205 4.45 -21.09 17.25
CA ALA A 205 3.05 -21.33 17.66
C ALA A 205 2.89 -22.62 18.46
N GLU A 206 3.36 -23.74 17.92
CA GLU A 206 3.29 -25.04 18.57
C GLU A 206 4.14 -25.08 19.85
N LYS A 207 5.35 -24.51 19.81
CA LYS A 207 6.29 -24.49 20.94
C LYS A 207 5.78 -23.69 22.13
N TRP A 208 5.09 -22.58 21.85
CA TRP A 208 4.64 -21.65 22.89
C TRP A 208 3.15 -21.76 23.20
N GLY A 209 2.42 -22.65 22.52
CA GLY A 209 1.02 -22.97 22.80
C GLY A 209 0.05 -21.83 22.49
N PHE A 210 0.23 -21.11 21.37
CA PHE A 210 -0.72 -20.10 20.89
C PHE A 210 -1.12 -20.38 19.45
N HIS A 211 -2.29 -19.91 19.06
CA HIS A 211 -2.76 -19.99 17.70
C HIS A 211 -2.34 -18.76 16.87
N VAL A 212 -2.06 -18.95 15.60
CA VAL A 212 -1.79 -17.86 14.66
C VAL A 212 -2.90 -17.77 13.62
N TYR A 213 -3.60 -16.66 13.60
CA TYR A 213 -4.69 -16.43 12.64
C TYR A 213 -4.20 -15.54 11.49
N ALA A 214 -4.61 -15.88 10.27
CA ALA A 214 -4.45 -15.02 9.11
C ALA A 214 -5.68 -14.12 8.96
N ALA A 215 -5.52 -12.80 9.05
CA ALA A 215 -6.57 -11.84 8.73
C ALA A 215 -6.36 -11.33 7.29
N VAL A 216 -7.17 -11.81 6.33
CA VAL A 216 -6.95 -11.57 4.89
C VAL A 216 -7.80 -10.43 4.37
N ALA A 217 -7.18 -9.47 3.66
CA ALA A 217 -7.89 -8.37 3.02
C ALA A 217 -8.72 -8.84 1.82
N PRO A 218 -9.94 -8.30 1.59
CA PRO A 218 -10.80 -8.76 0.49
C PRO A 218 -10.18 -8.56 -0.90
N SER A 219 -9.23 -7.65 -1.05
CA SER A 219 -8.48 -7.46 -2.30
C SER A 219 -7.55 -8.63 -2.68
N ILE A 220 -7.48 -9.69 -1.85
CA ILE A 220 -6.77 -10.94 -2.17
C ILE A 220 -7.46 -11.71 -3.31
N ALA A 221 -8.76 -11.48 -3.52
CA ALA A 221 -9.51 -12.12 -4.59
C ALA A 221 -8.86 -11.86 -5.95
N GLY A 222 -8.53 -12.92 -6.67
CA GLY A 222 -7.89 -12.84 -7.99
C GLY A 222 -6.38 -12.60 -7.99
N GLN A 223 -5.74 -12.37 -6.84
CA GLN A 223 -4.29 -12.10 -6.79
C GLN A 223 -3.42 -13.32 -7.05
N PHE A 224 -3.89 -14.49 -6.71
CA PHE A 224 -3.17 -15.76 -6.85
C PHE A 224 -3.66 -16.59 -8.04
N ALA A 225 -4.30 -15.95 -9.03
CA ALA A 225 -4.81 -16.67 -10.21
C ALA A 225 -3.70 -17.52 -10.88
N PRO A 226 -3.99 -18.78 -11.28
CA PRO A 226 -5.34 -19.35 -11.44
C PRO A 226 -5.98 -19.93 -10.16
N ALA A 227 -5.31 -19.86 -9.01
CA ALA A 227 -5.88 -20.37 -7.76
C ALA A 227 -7.09 -19.53 -7.30
N ASP A 228 -8.10 -20.20 -6.78
CA ASP A 228 -9.25 -19.60 -6.11
C ASP A 228 -8.90 -19.22 -4.66
N LEU A 229 -9.70 -18.32 -4.06
CA LEU A 229 -9.47 -17.88 -2.68
C LEU A 229 -9.46 -19.05 -1.69
N GLY A 230 -10.34 -20.03 -1.84
CA GLY A 230 -10.36 -21.22 -0.97
C GLY A 230 -9.10 -22.07 -1.06
N GLN A 231 -8.44 -22.12 -2.22
CA GLN A 231 -7.14 -22.77 -2.37
C GLN A 231 -6.03 -21.97 -1.66
N VAL A 232 -6.11 -20.63 -1.68
CA VAL A 232 -5.19 -19.78 -0.92
C VAL A 232 -5.37 -20.00 0.59
N VAL A 233 -6.63 -20.17 1.06
CA VAL A 233 -6.92 -20.51 2.46
C VAL A 233 -6.28 -21.84 2.87
N THR A 234 -6.37 -22.86 2.03
CA THR A 234 -5.70 -24.14 2.26
C THR A 234 -4.18 -23.96 2.33
N GLY A 235 -3.61 -23.16 1.43
CA GLY A 235 -2.18 -22.83 1.43
C GLY A 235 -1.75 -22.12 2.72
N LEU A 236 -2.54 -21.20 3.24
CA LEU A 236 -2.29 -20.55 4.53
C LEU A 236 -2.28 -21.56 5.68
N LYS A 237 -3.23 -22.49 5.73
CA LYS A 237 -3.24 -23.57 6.74
C LYS A 237 -2.00 -24.46 6.62
N MET A 238 -1.52 -24.74 5.41
CA MET A 238 -0.27 -25.49 5.18
C MET A 238 0.97 -24.74 5.67
N LEU A 239 0.97 -23.38 5.67
CA LEU A 239 2.03 -22.57 6.26
C LEU A 239 2.01 -22.56 7.80
N GLY A 240 1.01 -23.18 8.43
CA GLY A 240 0.90 -23.27 9.88
C GLY A 240 -0.06 -22.27 10.52
N PHE A 241 -0.84 -21.52 9.72
CA PHE A 241 -1.94 -20.73 10.29
C PHE A 241 -3.02 -21.64 10.84
N HIS A 242 -3.47 -21.36 12.07
CA HIS A 242 -4.54 -22.08 12.72
C HIS A 242 -5.87 -21.93 11.97
N ASP A 243 -6.23 -20.69 11.64
CA ASP A 243 -7.39 -20.40 10.83
C ASP A 243 -7.27 -19.07 10.07
N VAL A 244 -8.21 -18.82 9.15
CA VAL A 244 -8.25 -17.65 8.28
C VAL A 244 -9.53 -16.86 8.53
N VAL A 245 -9.41 -15.55 8.73
CA VAL A 245 -10.54 -14.64 8.95
C VAL A 245 -10.57 -13.57 7.87
N GLU A 246 -11.75 -13.37 7.28
CA GLU A 246 -11.96 -12.27 6.33
C GLU A 246 -11.92 -10.91 7.05
N VAL A 247 -11.02 -10.03 6.64
CA VAL A 247 -11.05 -8.63 7.09
C VAL A 247 -12.33 -7.92 6.60
N ALA A 248 -13.01 -8.47 5.62
CA ALA A 248 -14.33 -8.04 5.20
C ALA A 248 -15.38 -8.11 6.33
N LEU A 249 -15.28 -9.09 7.25
CA LEU A 249 -16.11 -9.14 8.46
C LEU A 249 -15.78 -7.92 9.37
N GLY A 250 -14.50 -7.60 9.52
CA GLY A 250 -14.10 -6.37 10.21
C GLY A 250 -14.62 -5.11 9.52
N ALA A 251 -14.77 -5.14 8.18
CA ALA A 251 -15.36 -4.05 7.41
C ALA A 251 -16.86 -3.89 7.68
N ASP A 252 -17.60 -5.00 7.81
CA ASP A 252 -19.01 -4.99 8.25
C ASP A 252 -19.14 -4.35 9.64
N MET A 253 -18.29 -4.75 10.59
CA MET A 253 -18.24 -4.16 11.94
C MET A 253 -17.92 -2.67 11.89
N THR A 254 -16.95 -2.26 11.05
CA THR A 254 -16.59 -0.85 10.87
C THR A 254 -17.75 -0.05 10.28
N ALA A 255 -18.39 -0.55 9.21
CA ALA A 255 -19.53 0.11 8.57
C ALA A 255 -20.70 0.30 9.52
N LYS A 256 -21.02 -0.71 10.34
CA LYS A 256 -22.05 -0.64 11.38
C LYS A 256 -21.76 0.45 12.39
N THR A 257 -20.50 0.58 12.83
CA THR A 257 -20.09 1.57 13.83
C THR A 257 -20.01 2.98 13.22
N GLU A 258 -19.38 3.14 12.03
CA GLU A 258 -19.30 4.42 11.31
C GLU A 258 -20.69 4.97 10.92
N ALA A 259 -21.64 4.09 10.60
CA ALA A 259 -23.02 4.50 10.35
C ALA A 259 -23.67 5.18 11.58
N GLY A 260 -23.42 4.65 12.78
CA GLY A 260 -23.87 5.27 14.03
C GLY A 260 -23.17 6.60 14.33
N GLU A 261 -21.86 6.62 14.13
CA GLU A 261 -21.05 7.83 14.34
C GLU A 261 -21.42 8.94 13.34
N LEU A 262 -21.71 8.58 12.07
CA LEU A 262 -22.18 9.54 11.06
C LEU A 262 -23.56 10.12 11.41
N GLU A 263 -24.48 9.29 11.90
CA GLU A 263 -25.82 9.74 12.34
C GLU A 263 -25.71 10.70 13.52
N GLU A 264 -24.81 10.45 14.47
CA GLU A 264 -24.59 11.28 15.65
C GLU A 264 -23.89 12.60 15.31
N LYS A 265 -22.80 12.56 14.53
CA LYS A 265 -21.96 13.73 14.23
C LYS A 265 -22.48 14.56 13.05
N GLY A 266 -23.32 13.99 12.19
CA GLY A 266 -23.87 14.64 10.99
C GLY A 266 -22.89 14.77 9.82
N MET A 267 -21.58 14.72 10.06
CA MET A 267 -20.52 14.70 9.04
C MET A 267 -19.34 13.86 9.52
N LEU A 268 -18.80 13.02 8.64
CA LEU A 268 -17.73 12.09 8.97
C LEU A 268 -16.80 11.83 7.77
N ALA A 269 -15.54 11.53 8.05
CA ALA A 269 -14.60 10.97 7.09
C ALA A 269 -14.19 9.57 7.55
N SER A 270 -14.10 8.60 6.62
CA SER A 270 -13.77 7.21 6.94
C SER A 270 -12.39 7.04 7.58
N SER A 271 -12.23 6.02 8.42
CA SER A 271 -10.95 5.70 9.09
C SER A 271 -10.21 4.50 8.48
N CYS A 272 -10.80 3.82 7.50
CA CYS A 272 -10.31 2.53 7.00
C CYS A 272 -8.91 2.56 6.36
N CYS A 273 -8.48 3.71 5.79
CA CYS A 273 -7.19 3.87 5.14
C CYS A 273 -6.19 4.65 6.02
N PRO A 274 -5.19 3.98 6.64
CA PRO A 274 -4.26 4.66 7.55
C PRO A 274 -3.39 5.73 6.87
N ALA A 275 -3.06 5.55 5.58
CA ALA A 275 -2.33 6.57 4.83
C ALA A 275 -3.17 7.83 4.57
N PHE A 276 -4.48 7.69 4.39
CA PHE A 276 -5.40 8.81 4.27
C PHE A 276 -5.55 9.53 5.62
N VAL A 277 -5.75 8.79 6.70
CA VAL A 277 -5.84 9.36 8.06
C VAL A 277 -4.60 10.18 8.39
N ASP A 278 -3.41 9.61 8.23
CA ASP A 278 -2.14 10.29 8.48
C ASP A 278 -1.93 11.52 7.56
N TYR A 279 -2.41 11.43 6.30
CA TYR A 279 -2.38 12.57 5.39
C TYR A 279 -3.25 13.73 5.86
N VAL A 280 -4.46 13.44 6.36
CA VAL A 280 -5.37 14.47 6.88
C VAL A 280 -4.82 15.06 8.16
N GLU A 281 -4.37 14.25 9.10
CA GLU A 281 -3.76 14.73 10.36
C GLU A 281 -2.57 15.68 10.11
N LYS A 282 -1.74 15.41 9.09
CA LYS A 282 -0.58 16.23 8.74
C LYS A 282 -0.91 17.49 7.93
N ASN A 283 -1.90 17.44 7.04
CA ASN A 283 -2.16 18.53 6.09
C ASN A 283 -3.43 19.34 6.40
N PHE A 284 -4.34 18.80 7.20
CA PHE A 284 -5.63 19.40 7.59
C PHE A 284 -5.90 19.21 9.08
N PRO A 285 -4.99 19.60 10.00
CA PRO A 285 -5.11 19.32 11.43
C PRO A 285 -6.39 19.90 12.03
N ASP A 286 -6.85 21.06 11.56
CA ASP A 286 -8.09 21.70 12.02
C ASP A 286 -9.35 20.87 11.69
N GLN A 287 -9.26 19.96 10.72
CA GLN A 287 -10.37 19.11 10.27
C GLN A 287 -10.16 17.63 10.64
N ALA A 288 -9.09 17.30 11.35
CA ALA A 288 -8.81 15.93 11.78
C ALA A 288 -9.94 15.34 12.65
N HIS A 289 -10.73 16.19 13.33
CA HIS A 289 -11.91 15.79 14.09
C HIS A 289 -13.04 15.21 13.24
N LEU A 290 -13.03 15.40 11.92
CA LEU A 290 -13.99 14.78 11.00
C LEU A 290 -13.66 13.30 10.75
N ILE A 291 -12.45 12.85 11.03
CA ILE A 291 -12.08 11.44 10.84
C ILE A 291 -12.84 10.60 11.88
N SER A 292 -13.40 9.48 11.42
CA SER A 292 -14.05 8.50 12.29
C SER A 292 -13.09 7.99 13.37
N GLU A 293 -13.58 7.86 14.58
CA GLU A 293 -12.87 7.24 15.70
C GLU A 293 -12.93 5.70 15.64
N THR A 294 -13.79 5.18 14.78
CA THR A 294 -13.94 3.73 14.55
C THR A 294 -12.63 3.12 14.07
N PRO A 295 -12.17 2.02 14.67
CA PRO A 295 -10.99 1.32 14.18
C PRO A 295 -11.17 0.81 12.76
N SER A 296 -10.06 0.73 12.02
CA SER A 296 -10.08 0.18 10.65
C SER A 296 -10.55 -1.27 10.61
N PRO A 297 -11.05 -1.77 9.46
CA PRO A 297 -11.45 -3.16 9.29
C PRO A 297 -10.41 -4.19 9.75
N MET A 298 -9.13 -3.93 9.51
CA MET A 298 -8.03 -4.78 9.98
C MET A 298 -8.02 -4.89 11.50
N ILE A 299 -8.14 -3.77 12.19
CA ILE A 299 -8.12 -3.72 13.66
C ILE A 299 -9.40 -4.33 14.25
N MET A 300 -10.56 -4.10 13.61
CA MET A 300 -11.83 -4.69 14.04
C MET A 300 -11.81 -6.22 13.94
N ALA A 301 -11.33 -6.77 12.82
CA ALA A 301 -11.17 -8.20 12.63
C ALA A 301 -10.19 -8.81 13.65
N ALA A 302 -9.06 -8.15 13.89
CA ALA A 302 -8.08 -8.61 14.86
C ALA A 302 -8.61 -8.60 16.30
N ARG A 303 -9.33 -7.55 16.68
CA ARG A 303 -9.99 -7.48 18.00
C ARG A 303 -11.07 -8.55 18.16
N TYR A 304 -11.79 -8.88 17.09
CA TYR A 304 -12.73 -9.98 17.06
C TYR A 304 -12.02 -11.33 17.33
N ILE A 305 -10.92 -11.61 16.62
CA ILE A 305 -10.11 -12.82 16.81
C ILE A 305 -9.64 -12.92 18.28
N LYS A 306 -9.00 -11.86 18.79
CA LYS A 306 -8.46 -11.84 20.15
C LYS A 306 -9.50 -11.86 21.26
N ARG A 307 -10.76 -11.51 20.99
CA ARG A 307 -11.87 -11.73 21.94
C ARG A 307 -12.24 -13.20 22.02
N LYS A 308 -12.16 -13.95 20.91
CA LYS A 308 -12.44 -15.37 20.87
C LYS A 308 -11.28 -16.22 21.39
N ASP A 309 -10.06 -15.83 21.05
CA ASP A 309 -8.83 -16.49 21.46
C ASP A 309 -7.84 -15.43 21.96
N PRO A 310 -7.86 -15.10 23.28
CA PRO A 310 -7.04 -14.03 23.85
C PRO A 310 -5.53 -14.27 23.75
N SER A 311 -5.11 -15.52 23.64
CA SER A 311 -3.70 -15.91 23.50
C SER A 311 -3.18 -15.84 22.06
N SER A 312 -4.07 -15.68 21.11
CA SER A 312 -3.75 -15.75 19.68
C SER A 312 -2.82 -14.64 19.19
N LYS A 313 -2.12 -14.95 18.11
CA LYS A 313 -1.38 -14.00 17.29
C LYS A 313 -2.14 -13.77 15.99
N VAL A 314 -2.21 -12.51 15.57
CA VAL A 314 -2.92 -12.12 14.34
C VAL A 314 -1.92 -11.56 13.34
N ILE A 315 -1.84 -12.19 12.17
CA ILE A 315 -1.06 -11.73 11.04
C ILE A 315 -2.02 -11.21 9.96
N PHE A 316 -2.00 -9.92 9.73
CA PHE A 316 -2.74 -9.32 8.61
C PHE A 316 -2.03 -9.56 7.30
N ILE A 317 -2.79 -9.87 6.25
CA ILE A 317 -2.28 -10.09 4.89
C ILE A 317 -3.08 -9.23 3.91
N GLY A 318 -2.40 -8.30 3.24
CA GLY A 318 -3.09 -7.37 2.34
C GLY A 318 -2.19 -6.60 1.36
N PRO A 319 -2.76 -5.72 0.52
CA PRO A 319 -2.06 -5.03 -0.55
C PRO A 319 -1.34 -3.75 -0.09
N CYS A 320 -1.24 -3.49 1.21
CA CYS A 320 -1.04 -2.15 1.74
C CYS A 320 0.20 -2.05 2.65
N VAL A 321 1.14 -1.18 2.27
CA VAL A 321 2.32 -0.87 3.08
C VAL A 321 1.95 -0.06 4.34
N ALA A 322 0.96 0.86 4.23
CA ALA A 322 0.56 1.69 5.36
C ALA A 322 -0.07 0.88 6.53
N LYS A 323 -0.57 -0.33 6.28
CA LYS A 323 -1.02 -1.23 7.34
C LYS A 323 0.12 -1.70 8.25
N LYS A 324 1.35 -1.79 7.73
CA LYS A 324 2.56 -2.04 8.53
C LYS A 324 2.89 -0.87 9.50
N MET A 325 2.47 0.36 9.14
CA MET A 325 2.56 1.51 10.04
C MET A 325 1.46 1.47 11.09
N GLU A 326 0.22 1.19 10.67
CA GLU A 326 -0.96 1.21 11.54
C GLU A 326 -0.81 0.30 12.77
N ILE A 327 -0.22 -0.88 12.61
CA ILE A 327 0.00 -1.81 13.74
C ILE A 327 0.96 -1.26 14.81
N LYS A 328 1.76 -0.24 14.48
CA LYS A 328 2.72 0.41 15.40
C LYS A 328 2.17 1.64 16.11
N LEU A 329 0.97 2.11 15.72
CA LEU A 329 0.34 3.28 16.36
C LEU A 329 -0.16 2.91 17.76
N GLY A 330 0.05 3.80 18.73
CA GLY A 330 -0.30 3.53 20.14
C GLY A 330 -1.77 3.12 20.33
N LYS A 331 -2.71 3.72 19.58
CA LYS A 331 -4.15 3.41 19.66
C LYS A 331 -4.55 2.02 19.10
N THR A 332 -3.69 1.40 18.30
CA THR A 332 -3.94 0.11 17.65
C THR A 332 -2.97 -0.99 18.08
N MET A 333 -1.97 -0.61 18.88
CA MET A 333 -0.91 -1.51 19.35
C MET A 333 -1.49 -2.74 20.03
N GLY A 334 -0.96 -3.90 19.69
CA GLY A 334 -1.36 -5.19 20.27
C GLY A 334 -2.63 -5.82 19.65
N ALA A 335 -3.37 -5.12 18.80
CA ALA A 335 -4.49 -5.75 18.08
C ALA A 335 -4.00 -6.70 16.99
N VAL A 336 -3.13 -6.24 16.11
CA VAL A 336 -2.46 -7.04 15.06
C VAL A 336 -1.00 -7.16 15.42
N ASP A 337 -0.45 -8.36 15.37
CA ASP A 337 0.94 -8.61 15.74
C ASP A 337 1.88 -8.32 14.56
N ILE A 338 1.52 -8.73 13.34
CA ILE A 338 2.33 -8.58 12.13
C ILE A 338 1.43 -8.21 10.94
N ALA A 339 1.95 -7.41 10.01
CA ALA A 339 1.28 -7.13 8.75
C ALA A 339 2.18 -7.51 7.57
N LEU A 340 1.69 -8.41 6.73
CA LEU A 340 2.33 -8.88 5.50
C LEU A 340 1.65 -8.31 4.26
N THR A 341 2.42 -8.21 3.19
CA THR A 341 1.94 -7.92 1.84
C THR A 341 1.63 -9.21 1.07
N PHE A 342 0.89 -9.11 -0.04
CA PHE A 342 0.69 -10.27 -0.91
C PHE A 342 2.00 -10.75 -1.56
N GLU A 343 2.95 -9.85 -1.80
CA GLU A 343 4.28 -10.21 -2.29
C GLU A 343 5.04 -11.06 -1.27
N GLU A 344 4.96 -10.71 0.02
CA GLU A 344 5.56 -11.49 1.10
C GLU A 344 4.88 -12.86 1.25
N LEU A 345 3.54 -12.91 1.21
CA LEU A 345 2.81 -14.18 1.26
C LEU A 345 3.18 -15.11 0.09
N TYR A 346 3.27 -14.56 -1.13
CA TYR A 346 3.65 -15.36 -2.29
C TYR A 346 5.07 -15.94 -2.14
N ALA A 347 5.99 -15.15 -1.60
CA ALA A 347 7.35 -15.61 -1.30
C ALA A 347 7.36 -16.72 -0.23
N MET A 348 6.47 -16.65 0.78
CA MET A 348 6.31 -17.72 1.78
C MET A 348 5.82 -19.02 1.12
N PHE A 349 4.81 -18.96 0.26
CA PHE A 349 4.33 -20.14 -0.46
C PHE A 349 5.44 -20.79 -1.29
N GLU A 350 6.13 -20.01 -2.13
CA GLU A 350 7.19 -20.55 -2.98
C GLU A 350 8.39 -21.06 -2.18
N SER A 351 8.73 -20.44 -1.04
CA SER A 351 9.83 -20.89 -0.19
C SER A 351 9.59 -22.28 0.42
N GLN A 352 8.31 -22.69 0.56
CA GLN A 352 7.87 -24.00 1.03
C GLN A 352 7.41 -24.93 -0.10
N ASN A 353 7.62 -24.55 -1.36
CA ASN A 353 7.17 -25.28 -2.55
C ASN A 353 5.66 -25.54 -2.57
N ILE A 354 4.85 -24.63 -2.00
CA ILE A 354 3.40 -24.71 -2.00
C ILE A 354 2.86 -24.06 -3.28
N ASP A 355 2.34 -24.88 -4.20
CA ASP A 355 1.62 -24.44 -5.39
C ASP A 355 0.14 -24.37 -5.07
N VAL A 356 -0.32 -23.17 -4.68
CA VAL A 356 -1.72 -22.96 -4.25
C VAL A 356 -2.74 -23.34 -5.31
N SER A 357 -2.38 -23.32 -6.60
CA SER A 357 -3.29 -23.67 -7.70
C SER A 357 -3.65 -25.15 -7.76
N LYS A 358 -2.91 -26.00 -7.02
CA LYS A 358 -3.11 -27.45 -6.97
C LYS A 358 -3.76 -27.93 -5.68
N LEU A 359 -4.06 -27.02 -4.75
CA LEU A 359 -4.62 -27.37 -3.46
C LEU A 359 -6.13 -27.57 -3.52
N GLU A 360 -6.65 -28.27 -2.53
CA GLU A 360 -8.09 -28.41 -2.32
C GLU A 360 -8.70 -27.06 -1.89
N TYR A 361 -9.98 -26.89 -2.15
CA TYR A 361 -10.73 -25.71 -1.78
C TYR A 361 -11.19 -25.81 -0.32
N THR A 362 -10.84 -24.80 0.48
CA THR A 362 -11.39 -24.59 1.83
C THR A 362 -12.31 -23.37 1.79
N GLU A 363 -13.53 -23.53 2.24
CA GLU A 363 -14.53 -22.46 2.24
C GLU A 363 -14.13 -21.32 3.20
N LEU A 364 -14.33 -20.09 2.75
CA LEU A 364 -14.18 -18.87 3.54
C LEU A 364 -15.36 -17.94 3.21
N ASP A 365 -16.37 -17.91 4.09
CA ASP A 365 -17.60 -17.15 3.89
C ASP A 365 -18.12 -16.59 5.21
N GLN A 366 -17.49 -15.49 5.68
CA GLN A 366 -17.77 -14.91 6.99
C GLN A 366 -18.41 -13.51 6.90
N ALA A 367 -18.25 -12.81 5.78
CA ALA A 367 -18.62 -11.42 5.63
C ALA A 367 -19.78 -11.19 4.66
N SER A 368 -20.40 -10.01 4.72
CA SER A 368 -21.37 -9.57 3.72
C SER A 368 -20.70 -9.18 2.40
N GLY A 369 -21.48 -9.11 1.32
CA GLY A 369 -21.01 -8.57 0.04
C GLY A 369 -20.54 -7.11 0.16
N PHE A 370 -21.13 -6.33 1.07
CA PHE A 370 -20.73 -4.94 1.35
C PHE A 370 -19.35 -4.88 2.02
N GLY A 371 -19.08 -5.72 3.02
CA GLY A 371 -17.77 -5.82 3.65
C GLY A 371 -16.68 -6.21 2.67
N ARG A 372 -16.93 -7.18 1.78
CA ARG A 372 -16.01 -7.58 0.71
C ARG A 372 -15.73 -6.45 -0.29
N SER A 373 -16.72 -5.60 -0.56
CA SER A 373 -16.62 -4.46 -1.47
C SER A 373 -15.81 -3.28 -0.93
N PHE A 374 -15.43 -3.24 0.36
CA PHE A 374 -14.58 -2.20 0.94
C PHE A 374 -13.24 -2.02 0.21
N ALA A 375 -12.80 -3.04 -0.53
CA ALA A 375 -11.50 -3.02 -1.21
C ALA A 375 -11.43 -2.07 -2.41
N HIS A 376 -12.54 -1.57 -2.94
CA HIS A 376 -12.55 -0.61 -4.04
C HIS A 376 -13.22 0.71 -3.66
N SER A 377 -12.93 1.76 -4.43
CA SER A 377 -13.52 3.09 -4.21
C SER A 377 -15.04 3.05 -4.37
N GLY A 378 -15.77 3.67 -3.44
CA GLY A 378 -17.22 3.64 -3.34
C GLY A 378 -17.76 2.50 -2.46
N GLY A 379 -16.95 1.51 -2.14
CA GLY A 379 -17.37 0.35 -1.34
C GLY A 379 -17.67 0.70 0.11
N VAL A 380 -16.82 1.53 0.73
CA VAL A 380 -17.05 2.02 2.11
C VAL A 380 -18.34 2.85 2.18
N SER A 381 -18.52 3.75 1.22
CA SER A 381 -19.71 4.57 1.11
C SER A 381 -21.00 3.74 0.99
N ALA A 382 -20.95 2.71 0.14
CA ALA A 382 -22.08 1.80 -0.05
C ALA A 382 -22.41 1.01 1.22
N ALA A 383 -21.39 0.53 1.92
CA ALA A 383 -21.57 -0.24 3.15
C ALA A 383 -22.12 0.61 4.30
N VAL A 384 -21.61 1.84 4.50
CA VAL A 384 -22.13 2.77 5.53
C VAL A 384 -23.58 3.14 5.24
N ALA A 385 -23.91 3.43 3.97
CA ALA A 385 -25.30 3.72 3.57
C ALA A 385 -26.23 2.49 3.78
N GLN A 386 -25.73 1.29 3.53
CA GLN A 386 -26.48 0.06 3.78
C GLN A 386 -26.67 -0.18 5.29
N ALA A 387 -25.64 0.02 6.10
CA ALA A 387 -25.75 -0.14 7.55
C ALA A 387 -26.78 0.83 8.16
N LEU A 388 -26.89 2.09 7.66
CA LEU A 388 -27.95 3.02 8.05
C LEU A 388 -29.34 2.47 7.70
N LYS A 389 -29.52 1.87 6.52
CA LYS A 389 -30.80 1.27 6.13
C LYS A 389 -31.17 0.08 7.00
N GLU A 390 -30.23 -0.81 7.31
CA GLU A 390 -30.45 -1.98 8.15
C GLU A 390 -30.84 -1.59 9.60
N ARG A 391 -30.34 -0.45 10.08
CA ARG A 391 -30.74 0.15 11.38
C ARG A 391 -32.09 0.87 11.34
N ASN A 392 -32.76 0.92 10.19
CA ASN A 392 -33.97 1.72 9.97
C ASN A 392 -33.79 3.21 10.33
N SER A 393 -32.59 3.76 10.11
CA SER A 393 -32.30 5.17 10.35
C SER A 393 -32.99 6.05 9.32
N SER A 394 -33.52 7.20 9.79
CA SER A 394 -34.03 8.26 8.91
C SER A 394 -32.93 9.15 8.33
N PHE A 395 -31.69 9.00 8.81
CA PHE A 395 -30.54 9.77 8.35
C PHE A 395 -30.12 9.32 6.94
N GLN A 396 -29.87 10.31 6.08
CA GLN A 396 -29.42 10.05 4.71
C GLN A 396 -27.93 10.34 4.56
N ALA A 397 -27.16 9.29 4.29
CA ALA A 397 -25.78 9.46 3.89
C ALA A 397 -25.71 10.10 2.49
N LYS A 398 -24.87 11.13 2.37
CA LYS A 398 -24.48 11.78 1.12
C LYS A 398 -22.99 11.60 0.91
N PRO A 399 -22.57 10.45 0.39
CA PRO A 399 -21.15 10.10 0.32
C PRO A 399 -20.44 10.87 -0.78
N LEU A 400 -19.15 11.17 -0.51
CA LEU A 400 -18.18 11.69 -1.46
C LEU A 400 -17.00 10.70 -1.53
N PRO A 401 -17.01 9.73 -2.45
CA PRO A 401 -15.86 8.85 -2.64
C PRO A 401 -14.65 9.61 -3.18
N CYS A 402 -13.53 9.55 -2.44
CA CYS A 402 -12.28 10.22 -2.77
C CYS A 402 -11.20 9.18 -3.05
N SER A 403 -10.90 9.00 -4.33
CA SER A 403 -9.92 8.06 -4.86
C SER A 403 -8.59 8.77 -5.12
N GLY A 404 -7.58 8.49 -4.30
CA GLY A 404 -6.28 9.14 -4.34
C GLY A 404 -6.20 10.45 -3.53
N PHE A 405 -4.99 10.82 -3.12
CA PHE A 405 -4.76 11.99 -2.24
C PHE A 405 -5.25 13.32 -2.83
N GLU A 406 -5.24 13.50 -4.16
CA GLU A 406 -5.71 14.76 -4.76
C GLU A 406 -7.22 14.94 -4.59
N ALA A 407 -8.00 13.87 -4.78
CA ALA A 407 -9.43 13.89 -4.53
C ALA A 407 -9.72 14.14 -3.03
N CYS A 408 -8.97 13.48 -2.14
CA CYS A 408 -9.06 13.71 -0.70
C CYS A 408 -8.77 15.16 -0.33
N ARG A 409 -7.69 15.74 -0.87
CA ARG A 409 -7.33 17.15 -0.66
C ARG A 409 -8.46 18.11 -1.07
N LEU A 410 -9.03 17.88 -2.24
CA LEU A 410 -10.14 18.71 -2.74
C LEU A 410 -11.40 18.58 -1.87
N ALA A 411 -11.68 17.38 -1.35
CA ALA A 411 -12.81 17.15 -0.45
C ALA A 411 -12.67 17.95 0.84
N PHE A 412 -11.49 17.91 1.48
CA PHE A 412 -11.23 18.66 2.71
C PHE A 412 -11.22 20.17 2.49
N LEU A 413 -10.71 20.67 1.36
CA LEU A 413 -10.80 22.08 0.98
C LEU A 413 -12.26 22.54 0.77
N LYS A 414 -13.12 21.67 0.25
CA LYS A 414 -14.56 21.95 0.12
C LYS A 414 -15.26 21.93 1.48
N ALA A 415 -14.95 20.92 2.30
CA ALA A 415 -15.50 20.80 3.65
C ALA A 415 -15.17 22.05 4.51
N ALA A 416 -13.90 22.52 4.47
CA ALA A 416 -13.47 23.73 5.17
C ALA A 416 -14.25 24.98 4.77
N LYS A 417 -14.77 25.04 3.55
CA LYS A 417 -15.53 26.17 3.01
C LYS A 417 -17.04 25.98 3.08
N GLY A 418 -17.51 24.85 3.59
CA GLY A 418 -18.93 24.49 3.57
C GLY A 418 -19.51 24.35 2.16
N ILE A 419 -18.68 23.96 1.18
CA ILE A 419 -19.05 23.83 -0.24
C ILE A 419 -19.31 22.36 -0.57
N GLY A 420 -20.49 22.07 -1.12
CA GLY A 420 -20.89 20.73 -1.57
C GLY A 420 -22.01 20.14 -0.72
N ASP A 421 -22.74 19.21 -1.32
CA ASP A 421 -23.84 18.49 -0.65
C ASP A 421 -23.37 17.06 -0.32
N PHE A 422 -22.48 16.94 0.65
CA PHE A 422 -21.99 15.66 1.17
C PHE A 422 -21.82 15.72 2.68
N ASN A 423 -22.01 14.59 3.34
CA ASN A 423 -21.83 14.42 4.77
C ASN A 423 -20.96 13.21 5.16
N PHE A 424 -20.51 12.44 4.18
CA PHE A 424 -19.57 11.35 4.39
C PHE A 424 -18.46 11.40 3.35
N ILE A 425 -17.20 11.53 3.79
CA ILE A 425 -16.02 11.50 2.93
C ILE A 425 -15.39 10.11 3.02
N GLU A 426 -15.46 9.33 1.94
CA GLU A 426 -14.70 8.10 1.83
C GLU A 426 -13.30 8.44 1.33
N GLY A 427 -12.28 8.28 2.19
CA GLY A 427 -10.90 8.63 1.85
C GLY A 427 -10.04 7.41 1.55
N MET A 428 -9.51 7.31 0.32
CA MET A 428 -8.54 6.29 -0.08
C MET A 428 -7.30 6.90 -0.69
N ALA A 429 -6.12 6.53 -0.15
CA ALA A 429 -4.84 7.03 -0.66
C ALA A 429 -4.48 6.47 -2.06
N CYS A 430 -4.91 5.26 -2.36
CA CYS A 430 -4.70 4.61 -3.65
C CYS A 430 -5.84 4.96 -4.62
N GLU A 431 -5.49 5.34 -5.87
CA GLU A 431 -6.48 5.55 -6.93
C GLU A 431 -7.14 4.21 -7.29
N GLY A 432 -8.48 4.14 -7.21
CA GLY A 432 -9.26 2.90 -7.37
C GLY A 432 -9.47 2.10 -6.09
N GLY A 433 -8.85 2.48 -4.96
CA GLY A 433 -8.97 1.77 -3.69
C GLY A 433 -7.88 0.72 -3.45
N CYS A 434 -8.08 -0.15 -2.46
CA CYS A 434 -7.11 -1.17 -2.06
C CYS A 434 -6.80 -2.20 -3.16
N VAL A 435 -7.73 -2.43 -4.09
CA VAL A 435 -7.52 -3.28 -5.28
C VAL A 435 -6.40 -2.77 -6.21
N GLN A 436 -5.94 -1.53 -6.03
CA GLN A 436 -4.80 -0.92 -6.72
C GLN A 436 -3.66 -0.59 -5.73
N GLY A 437 -3.62 -1.26 -4.59
CA GLY A 437 -2.60 -1.07 -3.56
C GLY A 437 -1.16 -1.32 -4.07
N PRO A 438 -0.14 -0.73 -3.44
CA PRO A 438 1.24 -0.77 -3.92
C PRO A 438 1.89 -2.16 -3.82
N ALA A 439 1.34 -3.06 -3.02
CA ALA A 439 1.85 -4.40 -2.77
C ALA A 439 0.90 -5.51 -3.31
N GLN A 440 0.16 -5.22 -4.37
CA GLN A 440 -0.53 -6.20 -5.18
C GLN A 440 0.48 -7.00 -6.02
N LEU A 441 0.25 -8.30 -6.19
CA LEU A 441 1.02 -9.12 -7.13
C LEU A 441 0.77 -8.68 -8.57
N ILE A 442 -0.51 -8.46 -8.88
CA ILE A 442 -0.95 -8.01 -10.22
C ILE A 442 -1.83 -6.77 -10.02
N ARG A 443 -1.44 -5.66 -10.63
CA ARG A 443 -2.25 -4.43 -10.68
C ARG A 443 -3.00 -4.39 -12.00
N SER A 444 -4.28 -4.68 -11.95
CA SER A 444 -5.13 -4.73 -13.13
C SER A 444 -6.47 -4.07 -12.86
N PRO A 445 -7.09 -3.40 -13.86
CA PRO A 445 -8.49 -2.99 -13.75
C PRO A 445 -9.45 -4.14 -13.46
N LYS A 446 -9.06 -5.40 -13.77
CA LYS A 446 -9.84 -6.60 -13.49
C LYS A 446 -9.95 -6.92 -11.99
N ASN A 447 -9.00 -6.46 -11.16
CA ASN A 447 -8.99 -6.74 -9.72
C ASN A 447 -10.29 -6.30 -9.04
N GLN A 448 -10.89 -5.19 -9.45
CA GLN A 448 -12.19 -4.79 -8.96
C GLN A 448 -13.27 -5.83 -9.31
N GLY A 449 -13.30 -6.30 -10.56
CA GLY A 449 -14.25 -7.32 -10.99
C GLY A 449 -14.09 -8.68 -10.27
N ASP A 450 -12.86 -9.02 -9.84
CA ASP A 450 -12.60 -10.22 -9.05
C ASP A 450 -13.17 -10.06 -7.63
N VAL A 451 -12.97 -8.89 -7.01
CA VAL A 451 -13.57 -8.54 -5.71
C VAL A 451 -15.11 -8.51 -5.81
N ASP A 452 -15.66 -7.89 -6.86
CA ASP A 452 -17.12 -7.83 -7.06
C ASP A 452 -17.71 -9.23 -7.24
N ARG A 453 -16.99 -10.15 -7.91
CA ARG A 453 -17.41 -11.55 -8.05
C ARG A 453 -17.40 -12.27 -6.70
N HIS A 454 -16.37 -12.03 -5.89
CA HIS A 454 -16.30 -12.57 -4.53
C HIS A 454 -17.39 -11.97 -3.63
N ALA A 455 -17.69 -10.69 -3.74
CA ALA A 455 -18.77 -10.03 -3.00
C ALA A 455 -20.15 -10.63 -3.34
N LYS A 456 -20.40 -10.96 -4.61
CA LYS A 456 -21.64 -11.60 -5.05
C LYS A 456 -21.86 -13.00 -4.47
N GLN A 457 -20.83 -13.70 -4.05
CA GLN A 457 -20.97 -15.01 -3.39
C GLN A 457 -21.70 -14.91 -2.04
N ALA A 458 -21.65 -13.73 -1.40
CA ALA A 458 -22.36 -13.42 -0.16
C ALA A 458 -23.65 -12.60 -0.42
N GLU A 459 -24.23 -12.69 -1.62
CA GLU A 459 -25.48 -12.00 -1.96
C GLU A 459 -26.62 -12.49 -1.05
N GLY A 460 -27.32 -11.52 -0.44
CA GLY A 460 -28.39 -11.79 0.54
C GLY A 460 -27.94 -11.80 2.00
N ARG A 461 -26.65 -11.86 2.30
CA ARG A 461 -26.13 -11.67 3.66
C ARG A 461 -26.05 -10.19 3.99
N THR A 462 -26.76 -9.75 5.03
CA THR A 462 -26.74 -8.37 5.51
C THR A 462 -25.50 -8.10 6.36
N ILE A 463 -25.12 -6.81 6.52
CA ILE A 463 -24.05 -6.40 7.42
C ILE A 463 -24.36 -6.82 8.85
N GLU A 464 -25.58 -6.52 9.34
CA GLU A 464 -26.05 -6.91 10.67
C GLU A 464 -26.06 -8.43 10.86
N GLY A 465 -26.48 -9.19 9.83
CA GLY A 465 -26.49 -10.65 9.84
C GLY A 465 -25.10 -11.24 9.96
N ALA A 466 -24.13 -10.76 9.18
CA ALA A 466 -22.73 -11.22 9.24
C ALA A 466 -22.11 -10.96 10.63
N VAL A 467 -22.31 -9.76 11.17
CA VAL A 467 -21.81 -9.39 12.51
C VAL A 467 -22.48 -10.22 13.59
N ALA A 468 -23.80 -10.40 13.55
CA ALA A 468 -24.55 -11.19 14.55
C ALA A 468 -24.18 -12.70 14.51
N GLU A 469 -23.92 -13.25 13.32
CA GLU A 469 -23.47 -14.62 13.17
C GLU A 469 -22.07 -14.81 13.78
N ALA A 470 -21.18 -13.90 13.53
CA ALA A 470 -19.83 -13.91 14.10
C ALA A 470 -19.85 -13.84 15.63
N GLU A 471 -20.76 -13.05 16.21
CA GLU A 471 -20.90 -12.91 17.67
C GLU A 471 -21.54 -14.15 18.35
N LYS A 472 -22.33 -14.94 17.60
CA LYS A 472 -23.01 -16.15 18.10
C LYS A 472 -22.13 -17.40 18.09
N GLN A 473 -21.05 -17.44 17.29
CA GLN A 473 -20.17 -18.60 17.27
C GLN A 473 -19.51 -18.76 18.66
N PRO A 474 -19.60 -19.93 19.32
CA PRO A 474 -19.06 -20.11 20.65
C PRO A 474 -17.55 -19.90 20.67
N GLU A 475 -17.06 -19.38 21.80
CA GLU A 475 -15.64 -19.43 22.12
C GLU A 475 -15.16 -20.86 21.89
N SER A 476 -14.03 -21.04 21.17
CA SER A 476 -13.45 -22.36 20.95
C SER A 476 -13.26 -23.03 22.31
N GLN A 477 -14.05 -24.05 22.59
CA GLN A 477 -13.73 -24.98 23.66
C GLN A 477 -12.55 -25.81 23.17
N ASP A 478 -11.46 -25.77 23.91
CA ASP A 478 -10.20 -26.49 23.73
C ASP A 478 -10.30 -27.89 23.12
#